data_d6f9a4e2bc96f3199e54eb7bf5707618
#
_entry.id   d6f9a4e2bc96f3199e54eb7bf5707618
#
_cell.length_a   1.000
_cell.length_b   1.000
_cell.length_c   1.000
_cell.angle_alpha   90.00
_cell.angle_beta   90.00
_cell.angle_gamma   90.00
#
_symmetry.space_group_name_H-M   'P 1'
#
loop_
_entity.id
_entity.type
_entity.pdbx_description
1 polymer ?
#
loop_
_entity_poly.entity_id
_entity_poly.type
_entity_poly.pdbx_seq_one_letter_code
_entity_poly.pdbx_strand_id
1 'polypeptide(L)' 'MSGDAQISRLKPGRRTDIRRENERAILEAAEKVFAEAGFGGATMQLIADMAGLPKANLHYYFATKEDLYR' A
#
# COMPACT_ATOMS: atom_id res chain seq x y z
N MET A 1 -14.01 -1.73 30.85
CA MET A 1 -14.63 -1.00 29.96
C MET A 1 -14.30 -1.09 28.54
N SER A 2 -14.96 -0.31 27.78
CA SER A 2 -14.78 -0.39 26.35
C SER A 2 -13.35 -0.10 25.93
N GLY A 3 -12.68 0.74 26.69
CA GLY A 3 -11.29 1.02 26.35
C GLY A 3 -10.41 -0.19 26.37
N ASP A 4 -10.60 -1.03 27.35
CA ASP A 4 -9.81 -2.25 27.44
C ASP A 4 -10.11 -3.18 26.29
N ALA A 5 -11.36 -3.29 25.94
CA ALA A 5 -11.73 -4.15 24.83
C ALA A 5 -11.13 -3.65 23.55
N GLN A 6 -11.11 -2.34 23.37
CA GLN A 6 -10.52 -1.78 22.16
C GLN A 6 -9.04 -2.04 22.10
N ILE A 7 -8.36 -1.90 23.22
CA ILE A 7 -6.93 -2.14 23.25
C ILE A 7 -6.62 -3.58 22.88
N SER A 8 -7.42 -4.50 23.41
CA SER A 8 -7.21 -5.91 23.10
C SER A 8 -7.35 -6.18 21.62
N ARG A 9 -8.34 -5.59 21.01
CA ARG A 9 -8.54 -5.80 19.58
C ARG A 9 -7.44 -5.16 18.77
N LEU A 10 -6.97 -4.01 19.20
CA LEU A 10 -5.96 -3.31 18.44
C LEU A 10 -4.66 -4.07 18.37
N LYS A 11 -4.27 -4.70 19.45
CA LYS A 11 -2.99 -5.38 19.46
C LYS A 11 -2.88 -6.49 18.45
N PRO A 12 -3.80 -7.45 18.44
CA PRO A 12 -3.68 -8.55 17.48
C PRO A 12 -3.96 -8.11 16.06
N GLY A 13 -4.85 -7.12 15.88
CA GLY A 13 -5.21 -6.70 14.55
C GLY A 13 -4.32 -5.62 13.98
N ARG A 14 -3.42 -5.09 14.79
CA ARG A 14 -2.68 -3.92 14.39
C ARG A 14 -1.80 -4.15 13.18
N ARG A 15 -1.08 -5.25 13.16
CA ARG A 15 -0.24 -5.57 12.01
C ARG A 15 -1.05 -5.72 10.75
N THR A 16 -2.16 -6.40 10.86
CA THR A 16 -3.05 -6.60 9.73
C THR A 16 -3.60 -5.28 9.25
N ASP A 17 -3.98 -4.40 10.18
CA ASP A 17 -4.52 -3.11 9.80
C ASP A 17 -3.48 -2.25 9.10
N ILE A 18 -2.26 -2.23 9.61
CA ILE A 18 -1.19 -1.47 8.98
C ILE A 18 -0.90 -2.01 7.60
N ARG A 19 -0.88 -3.32 7.47
CA ARG A 19 -0.62 -3.95 6.20
C ARG A 19 -1.68 -3.59 5.19
N ARG A 20 -2.95 -3.65 5.59
CA ARG A 20 -4.04 -3.30 4.71
C ARG A 20 -3.99 -1.85 4.30
N GLU A 21 -3.65 -0.98 5.24
CA GLU A 21 -3.54 0.43 4.93
C GLU A 21 -2.43 0.69 3.94
N ASN A 22 -1.31 0.02 4.12
CA ASN A 22 -0.21 0.17 3.17
C ASN A 22 -0.58 -0.36 1.81
N GLU A 23 -1.21 -1.51 1.77
CA GLU A 23 -1.64 -2.08 0.49
C GLU A 23 -2.63 -1.15 -0.21
N ARG A 24 -3.56 -0.60 0.55
CA ARG A 24 -4.53 0.33 -0.03
C ARG A 24 -3.85 1.57 -0.57
N ALA A 25 -2.92 2.12 0.19
CA ALA A 25 -2.19 3.30 -0.25
C ALA A 25 -1.43 3.02 -1.54
N ILE A 26 -0.83 1.84 -1.61
CA ILE A 26 -0.08 1.45 -2.79
C ILE A 26 -1.01 1.31 -3.99
N LEU A 27 -2.15 0.65 -3.80
CA LEU A 27 -3.07 0.45 -4.89
C LEU A 27 -3.68 1.75 -5.38
N GLU A 28 -3.99 2.66 -4.46
CA GLU A 28 -4.50 3.97 -4.85
C GLU A 28 -3.45 4.78 -5.59
N ALA A 29 -2.21 4.71 -5.12
CA ALA A 29 -1.12 5.40 -5.78
C ALA A 29 -0.88 4.82 -7.16
N ALA A 30 -0.91 3.50 -7.28
CA ALA A 30 -0.73 2.85 -8.57
C ALA A 30 -1.81 3.26 -9.55
N GLU A 31 -3.03 3.32 -9.07
CA GLU A 31 -4.14 3.73 -9.92
C GLU A 31 -3.92 5.12 -10.49
N LYS A 32 -3.48 6.03 -9.65
CA LYS A 32 -3.23 7.40 -10.09
C LYS A 32 -2.08 7.47 -11.07
N VAL A 33 -1.00 6.76 -10.78
CA VAL A 33 0.16 6.78 -11.66
C VAL A 33 -0.19 6.17 -13.01
N PHE A 34 -0.90 5.05 -13.00
CA PHE A 34 -1.32 4.43 -14.26
C PHE A 34 -2.26 5.34 -15.05
N ALA A 35 -3.13 6.07 -14.36
CA ALA A 35 -4.06 6.95 -15.04
C ALA A 35 -3.33 8.12 -15.69
N GLU A 36 -2.28 8.62 -15.06
CA GLU A 36 -1.57 9.78 -15.57
C GLU A 36 -0.49 9.43 -16.56
N ALA A 37 0.26 8.39 -16.28
CA ALA A 37 1.43 8.05 -17.08
C ALA A 37 1.23 6.84 -17.98
N GLY A 38 0.12 6.15 -17.81
CA GLY A 38 -0.10 4.89 -18.51
C GLY A 38 0.76 3.80 -17.90
N PHE A 39 0.46 2.56 -18.31
CA PHE A 39 1.21 1.44 -17.77
C PHE A 39 2.69 1.54 -18.14
N GLY A 40 2.97 1.93 -19.39
CA GLY A 40 4.36 2.01 -19.85
C GLY A 40 5.15 3.09 -19.13
N GLY A 41 4.50 4.18 -18.74
CA GLY A 41 5.18 5.26 -18.06
C GLY A 41 5.25 5.10 -16.56
N ALA A 42 4.49 4.18 -16.00
CA ALA A 42 4.49 3.96 -14.57
C ALA A 42 5.71 3.17 -14.15
N THR A 43 6.27 3.52 -13.01
CA THR A 43 7.39 2.77 -12.44
C THR A 43 7.09 2.50 -10.98
N MET A 44 7.75 1.48 -10.45
CA MET A 44 7.60 1.18 -9.03
C MET A 44 8.05 2.36 -8.17
N GLN A 45 9.07 3.09 -8.62
CA GLN A 45 9.53 4.24 -7.87
C GLN A 45 8.47 5.35 -7.82
N LEU A 46 7.82 5.62 -8.94
CA LEU A 46 6.77 6.62 -8.97
C LEU A 46 5.61 6.23 -8.05
N ILE A 47 5.26 4.96 -8.08
CA ILE A 47 4.16 4.47 -7.24
C ILE A 47 4.54 4.58 -5.77
N ALA A 48 5.76 4.20 -5.43
CA ALA A 48 6.22 4.31 -4.05
C ALA A 48 6.22 5.76 -3.58
N ASP A 49 6.69 6.67 -4.42
CA ASP A 49 6.71 8.09 -4.09
C ASP A 49 5.30 8.60 -3.85
N MET A 50 4.38 8.23 -4.72
CA MET A 50 3.00 8.66 -4.59
C MET A 50 2.35 8.08 -3.35
N ALA A 51 2.68 6.84 -3.01
CA ALA A 51 2.14 6.19 -1.83
C ALA A 51 2.77 6.69 -0.54
N GLY A 52 3.90 7.39 -0.65
CA GLY A 52 4.59 7.86 0.53
C GLY A 52 5.37 6.77 1.25
N LEU A 53 5.78 5.74 0.53
CA LEU A 53 6.48 4.59 1.11
C LEU A 53 7.81 4.39 0.42
N PRO A 54 8.80 3.83 1.14
CA PRO A 54 10.05 3.45 0.49
C PRO A 54 9.80 2.38 -0.57
N LYS A 55 10.62 2.41 -1.62
CA LYS A 55 10.48 1.44 -2.68
C LYS A 55 10.60 0.01 -2.17
N ALA A 56 11.46 -0.19 -1.20
CA ALA A 56 11.62 -1.54 -0.63
C ALA A 56 10.33 -2.05 -0.02
N ASN A 57 9.57 -1.15 0.63
CA ASN A 57 8.28 -1.54 1.18
C ASN A 57 7.31 -1.91 0.08
N LEU A 58 7.33 -1.16 -1.00
CA LEU A 58 6.46 -1.46 -2.12
C LEU A 58 6.74 -2.85 -2.67
N HIS A 59 8.01 -3.16 -2.87
CA HIS A 59 8.38 -4.49 -3.38
C HIS A 59 8.08 -5.61 -2.42
N TYR A 60 7.98 -5.30 -1.15
CA TYR A 60 7.59 -6.30 -0.17
C TYR A 60 6.15 -6.76 -0.40
N TYR A 61 5.28 -5.83 -0.81
CA TYR A 61 3.88 -6.16 -1.04
C TYR A 61 3.62 -6.60 -2.48
N PHE A 62 4.28 -5.98 -3.43
CA PHE A 62 4.04 -6.24 -4.85
C PHE A 62 5.37 -6.29 -5.56
N ALA A 63 5.67 -7.39 -6.18
CA ALA A 63 6.98 -7.60 -6.80
C ALA A 63 7.19 -6.71 -8.03
N THR A 64 6.13 -6.52 -8.82
CA THR A 64 6.24 -5.80 -10.07
C THR A 64 5.03 -4.90 -10.26
N LYS A 65 5.14 -3.97 -11.22
CA LYS A 65 4.00 -3.12 -11.51
C LYS A 65 2.89 -3.89 -12.19
N GLU A 66 3.20 -5.00 -12.82
CA GLU A 66 2.19 -5.87 -13.39
C GLU A 66 1.28 -6.42 -12.31
N ASP A 67 1.85 -6.73 -11.16
CA ASP A 67 1.05 -7.19 -10.02
C ASP A 67 0.06 -6.13 -9.57
N LEU A 68 0.44 -4.88 -9.71
CA LEU A 68 -0.40 -3.77 -9.31
C LEU A 68 -1.46 -3.43 -10.35
N TYR A 69 -1.20 -3.75 -11.57
CA TYR A 69 -2.06 -3.33 -12.67
C TYR A 69 -3.35 -4.13 -12.77
N ARG A 70 -3.38 -5.30 -12.20
CA ARG A 70 -4.53 -6.18 -12.35
C ARG A 70 -5.82 -5.64 -11.79
#